data_d73e87b4c9f7a4beb0c463e414e1d287
#
_entry.id   d73e87b4c9f7a4beb0c463e414e1d287
#
_cell.length_a   1.000
_cell.length_b   1.000
_cell.length_c   1.000
_cell.angle_alpha   90.00
_cell.angle_beta   90.00
_cell.angle_gamma   90.00
#
_symmetry.space_group_name_H-M   'P 1'
#
loop_
_entity.id
_entity.type
_entity.pdbx_description
1 polymer ?
#
loop_
_entity_poly.entity_id
_entity_poly.type
_entity_poly.pdbx_seq_one_letter_code
_entity_poly.pdbx_strand_id
1 'polypeptide(L)'
;MTRTLRCQTLALAIAAVLSVPMAAQSDRTEQTLPFEVDKAATLTTTAGPVKVTSLRIANLGRGYSRGGLNLRSTNPPSELSTTLRMTFDVQNPLEQEWEVTFTVEFMDKDGKVIDRATKKEDYEDETAALQMEHPLLEYVLPFISDVRITVHGRRS
;
A
#
# COMPACT_ATOMS: atom_id res chain seq x y z
N MET A 1 27.32 80.09 -3.25
CA MET A 1 26.89 79.17 -2.18
C MET A 1 25.78 78.28 -2.76
N THR A 2 26.15 77.07 -3.22
CA THR A 2 25.22 76.16 -3.89
C THR A 2 25.21 74.86 -3.05
N ARG A 3 24.08 74.60 -2.39
CA ARG A 3 23.84 73.37 -1.62
C ARG A 3 23.28 72.30 -2.55
N THR A 4 24.03 71.22 -2.77
CA THR A 4 23.63 70.01 -3.46
C THR A 4 22.87 69.08 -2.49
N LEU A 5 21.58 68.88 -2.74
CA LEU A 5 20.77 67.84 -2.05
C LEU A 5 21.12 66.49 -2.68
N ARG A 6 21.63 65.58 -1.86
CA ARG A 6 21.77 64.17 -2.26
C ARG A 6 20.46 63.44 -1.91
N CYS A 7 19.80 62.99 -2.93
CA CYS A 7 18.65 62.11 -2.85
C CYS A 7 19.15 60.68 -2.60
N GLN A 8 18.93 60.12 -1.43
CA GLN A 8 19.17 58.70 -1.13
C GLN A 8 17.94 57.90 -1.50
N THR A 9 18.03 57.12 -2.53
CA THR A 9 17.03 56.14 -2.93
C THR A 9 17.14 54.91 -2.03
N LEU A 10 16.14 54.72 -1.19
CA LEU A 10 15.99 53.51 -0.35
C LEU A 10 15.42 52.40 -1.22
N ALA A 11 16.24 51.40 -1.55
CA ALA A 11 15.79 50.18 -2.25
C ALA A 11 15.12 49.23 -1.26
N LEU A 12 13.80 49.12 -1.35
CA LEU A 12 13.02 48.17 -0.59
C LEU A 12 13.12 46.81 -1.25
N ALA A 13 13.93 45.88 -0.68
CA ALA A 13 13.99 44.50 -1.12
C ALA A 13 12.77 43.75 -0.60
N ILE A 14 11.82 43.47 -1.47
CA ILE A 14 10.68 42.59 -1.16
C ILE A 14 11.17 41.15 -1.29
N ALA A 15 11.40 40.49 -0.16
CA ALA A 15 11.63 39.05 -0.09
C ALA A 15 10.31 38.32 -0.39
N ALA A 16 10.14 37.85 -1.61
CA ALA A 16 9.05 36.93 -1.95
C ALA A 16 9.30 35.59 -1.28
N VAL A 17 8.61 35.31 -0.18
CA VAL A 17 8.55 33.98 0.43
C VAL A 17 7.75 33.11 -0.53
N LEU A 18 8.46 32.30 -1.33
CA LEU A 18 7.89 31.23 -2.10
C LEU A 18 7.38 30.17 -1.12
N SER A 19 6.10 30.26 -0.75
CA SER A 19 5.39 29.16 -0.10
C SER A 19 5.28 28.04 -1.13
N VAL A 20 6.19 27.05 -1.04
CA VAL A 20 6.08 25.79 -1.75
C VAL A 20 4.79 25.14 -1.23
N PRO A 21 3.79 24.86 -2.08
CA PRO A 21 2.63 24.13 -1.61
C PRO A 21 3.12 22.78 -1.12
N MET A 22 2.98 22.49 0.18
CA MET A 22 3.10 21.13 0.71
C MET A 22 2.05 20.33 -0.05
N ALA A 23 2.51 19.49 -0.99
CA ALA A 23 1.66 18.52 -1.63
C ALA A 23 0.99 17.73 -0.50
N ALA A 24 -0.34 17.80 -0.44
CA ALA A 24 -1.10 17.03 0.52
C ALA A 24 -0.70 15.57 0.33
N GLN A 25 -0.04 15.01 1.34
CA GLN A 25 0.39 13.62 1.32
C GLN A 25 -0.89 12.79 1.19
N SER A 26 -1.06 12.13 0.06
CA SER A 26 -2.24 11.29 -0.16
C SER A 26 -2.17 10.13 0.83
N ASP A 27 -3.16 10.04 1.71
CA ASP A 27 -3.29 8.93 2.65
C ASP A 27 -3.69 7.63 1.94
N ARG A 28 -3.87 7.68 0.64
CA ARG A 28 -4.25 6.55 -0.20
C ARG A 28 -3.44 6.54 -1.49
N THR A 29 -2.83 5.41 -1.78
CA THR A 29 -2.16 5.15 -3.07
C THR A 29 -2.62 3.82 -3.65
N GLU A 30 -2.50 3.70 -4.97
CA GLU A 30 -2.92 2.53 -5.73
C GLU A 30 -1.87 2.18 -6.78
N GLN A 31 -1.60 0.89 -6.97
CA GLN A 31 -0.71 0.39 -8.01
C GLN A 31 -1.25 -0.92 -8.56
N THR A 32 -1.23 -1.06 -9.88
CA THR A 32 -1.58 -2.30 -10.58
C THR A 32 -0.32 -2.99 -11.08
N LEU A 33 -0.23 -4.30 -10.87
CA LEU A 33 0.88 -5.16 -11.25
C LEU A 33 0.36 -6.42 -11.96
N PRO A 34 1.13 -7.04 -12.86
CA PRO A 34 0.82 -8.38 -13.37
C PRO A 34 0.71 -9.39 -12.21
N PHE A 35 -0.23 -10.31 -12.34
CA PHE A 35 -0.34 -11.41 -11.39
C PHE A 35 0.75 -12.45 -11.64
N GLU A 36 1.73 -12.49 -10.76
CA GLU A 36 2.83 -13.45 -10.83
C GLU A 36 3.01 -14.16 -9.50
N VAL A 37 2.97 -15.50 -9.52
CA VAL A 37 3.20 -16.34 -8.34
C VAL A 37 4.69 -16.59 -8.17
N ASP A 38 5.16 -16.60 -6.91
CA ASP A 38 6.54 -16.84 -6.47
C ASP A 38 7.58 -15.83 -6.96
N LYS A 39 7.14 -14.71 -7.52
CA LYS A 39 8.01 -13.59 -7.86
C LYS A 39 7.76 -12.40 -6.92
N ALA A 40 8.83 -11.67 -6.63
CA ALA A 40 8.72 -10.40 -5.93
C ALA A 40 8.50 -9.27 -6.94
N ALA A 41 7.50 -8.46 -6.72
CA ALA A 41 7.23 -7.24 -7.48
C ALA A 41 7.57 -6.02 -6.64
N THR A 42 8.15 -5.01 -7.26
CA THR A 42 8.44 -3.74 -6.59
C THR A 42 7.18 -2.90 -6.48
N LEU A 43 6.91 -2.40 -5.28
CA LEU A 43 5.87 -1.43 -5.01
C LEU A 43 6.49 -0.06 -4.70
N THR A 44 5.75 0.99 -5.05
CA THR A 44 6.08 2.38 -4.70
C THR A 44 4.89 3.07 -4.04
N THR A 45 4.08 2.27 -3.34
CA THR A 45 2.87 2.77 -2.68
C THR A 45 3.18 3.32 -1.30
N THR A 46 2.45 4.34 -0.91
CA THR A 46 2.56 4.97 0.41
C THR A 46 1.19 5.20 1.02
N ALA A 47 1.14 5.19 2.34
CA ALA A 47 -0.04 5.55 3.12
C ALA A 47 0.38 6.53 4.22
N GLY A 48 0.29 7.83 3.95
CA GLY A 48 0.97 8.84 4.76
C GLY A 48 2.50 8.62 4.74
N PRO A 49 3.16 8.49 5.89
CA PRO A 49 4.59 8.21 5.98
C PRO A 49 4.95 6.74 5.71
N VAL A 50 3.99 5.84 5.85
CA VAL A 50 4.22 4.40 5.70
C VAL A 50 4.47 4.07 4.24
N LYS A 51 5.58 3.38 3.97
CA LYS A 51 6.01 2.95 2.64
C LYS A 51 5.81 1.46 2.49
N VAL A 52 5.26 1.05 1.35
CA VAL A 52 5.15 -0.37 0.97
C VAL A 52 6.02 -0.58 -0.27
N THR A 53 7.06 -1.38 -0.14
CA THR A 53 8.16 -1.45 -1.13
C THR A 53 8.15 -2.70 -1.98
N SER A 54 7.52 -3.77 -1.52
CA SER A 54 7.44 -5.00 -2.27
C SER A 54 6.12 -5.75 -2.05
N LEU A 55 5.78 -6.60 -3.01
CA LEU A 55 4.75 -7.63 -2.90
C LEU A 55 5.29 -8.96 -3.43
N ARG A 56 5.08 -10.02 -2.67
CA ARG A 56 5.28 -11.39 -3.15
C ARG A 56 3.99 -12.18 -2.92
N ILE A 57 3.53 -12.86 -3.97
CA ILE A 57 2.37 -13.75 -3.91
C ILE A 57 2.87 -15.18 -4.03
N ALA A 58 2.53 -16.04 -3.06
CA ALA A 58 2.82 -17.47 -3.09
C ALA A 58 1.52 -18.27 -3.09
N ASN A 59 1.48 -19.32 -3.91
CA ASN A 59 0.37 -20.27 -3.88
C ASN A 59 0.73 -21.42 -2.93
N LEU A 60 0.02 -21.53 -1.81
CA LEU A 60 0.24 -22.53 -0.79
C LEU A 60 -0.44 -23.87 -1.10
N GLY A 61 -1.21 -23.92 -2.19
CA GLY A 61 -1.94 -25.12 -2.58
C GLY A 61 -3.22 -25.37 -1.80
N ARG A 62 -3.75 -26.56 -1.99
CA ARG A 62 -5.00 -27.03 -1.37
C ARG A 62 -4.79 -27.38 0.11
N GLY A 63 -5.79 -27.10 0.92
CA GLY A 63 -5.83 -27.53 2.31
C GLY A 63 -4.83 -26.86 3.25
N TYR A 64 -4.13 -25.81 2.79
CA TYR A 64 -3.27 -25.03 3.67
C TYR A 64 -4.14 -24.17 4.57
N SER A 65 -4.22 -24.54 5.83
CA SER A 65 -4.78 -23.70 6.89
C SER A 65 -3.70 -23.50 7.94
N ARG A 66 -3.12 -22.31 8.00
CA ARG A 66 -2.23 -21.94 9.10
C ARG A 66 -3.07 -21.64 10.33
N GLY A 67 -3.06 -22.52 11.21
CA GLY A 67 -3.61 -22.17 12.52
C GLY A 67 -4.42 -23.28 13.07
N GLY A 68 -3.98 -23.60 14.24
CA GLY A 68 -4.65 -24.52 15.12
C GLY A 68 -6.15 -24.35 15.05
N LEU A 69 -6.78 -25.44 15.02
CA LEU A 69 -8.18 -25.77 15.35
C LEU A 69 -9.05 -24.57 15.73
N ASN A 70 -9.31 -23.68 14.80
CA ASN A 70 -10.45 -22.78 14.91
C ASN A 70 -11.71 -23.57 14.56
N LEU A 71 -12.17 -24.37 15.50
CA LEU A 71 -13.40 -25.16 15.45
C LEU A 71 -14.68 -24.32 15.21
N ARG A 72 -14.53 -23.04 14.90
CA ARG A 72 -15.63 -22.11 14.60
C ARG A 72 -15.74 -21.71 13.13
N SER A 73 -14.87 -22.18 12.25
CA SER A 73 -15.09 -21.99 10.82
C SER A 73 -16.16 -22.99 10.36
N THR A 74 -17.36 -22.49 10.17
CA THR A 74 -18.50 -23.28 9.66
C THR A 74 -18.40 -23.64 8.18
N ASN A 75 -17.35 -23.16 7.48
CA ASN A 75 -17.03 -23.55 6.12
C ASN A 75 -15.67 -24.25 6.09
N PRO A 76 -15.62 -25.58 5.98
CA PRO A 76 -14.38 -26.26 5.65
C PRO A 76 -13.88 -25.70 4.31
N PRO A 77 -12.56 -25.49 4.12
CA PRO A 77 -12.03 -25.13 2.81
C PRO A 77 -12.53 -26.17 1.81
N SER A 78 -13.22 -25.71 0.77
CA SER A 78 -13.70 -26.64 -0.24
C SER A 78 -12.47 -27.31 -0.87
N GLU A 79 -12.58 -28.57 -1.26
CA GLU A 79 -11.50 -29.30 -1.98
C GLU A 79 -11.07 -28.59 -3.27
N LEU A 80 -11.85 -27.61 -3.70
CA LEU A 80 -11.65 -26.78 -4.89
C LEU A 80 -10.96 -25.44 -4.60
N SER A 81 -10.60 -25.15 -3.34
CA SER A 81 -9.93 -23.89 -2.98
C SER A 81 -8.42 -24.08 -2.84
N THR A 82 -7.70 -23.04 -3.22
CA THR A 82 -6.29 -22.84 -2.92
C THR A 82 -6.13 -21.61 -2.04
N THR A 83 -5.00 -21.51 -1.35
CA THR A 83 -4.69 -20.34 -0.53
C THR A 83 -3.54 -19.57 -1.13
N LEU A 84 -3.76 -18.28 -1.39
CA LEU A 84 -2.70 -17.35 -1.76
C LEU A 84 -2.19 -16.66 -0.51
N ARG A 85 -0.86 -16.62 -0.35
CA ARG A 85 -0.19 -15.80 0.65
C ARG A 85 0.43 -14.61 -0.03
N MET A 86 0.05 -13.43 0.41
CA MET A 86 0.64 -12.16 0.00
C MET A 86 1.54 -11.66 1.12
N THR A 87 2.79 -11.34 0.79
CA THR A 87 3.77 -10.78 1.73
C THR A 87 4.18 -9.42 1.22
N PHE A 88 4.07 -8.40 2.07
CA PHE A 88 4.46 -7.02 1.79
C PHE A 88 5.61 -6.63 2.70
N ASP A 89 6.58 -5.89 2.18
CA ASP A 89 7.59 -5.21 2.98
C ASP A 89 7.09 -3.80 3.28
N VAL A 90 6.94 -3.49 4.56
CA VAL A 90 6.35 -2.25 5.06
C VAL A 90 7.35 -1.53 5.94
N GLN A 91 7.46 -0.22 5.79
CA GLN A 91 8.34 0.64 6.59
C GLN A 91 7.54 1.85 7.09
N ASN A 92 7.47 2.04 8.39
CA ASN A 92 7.07 3.29 9.01
C ASN A 92 8.30 3.98 9.60
N PRO A 93 8.78 5.09 9.02
CA PRO A 93 9.98 5.77 9.50
C PRO A 93 9.69 6.76 10.64
N LEU A 94 8.46 6.85 11.12
CA LEU A 94 8.07 7.79 12.17
C LEU A 94 7.70 7.06 13.46
N GLU A 95 8.01 7.68 14.60
CA GLU A 95 7.59 7.24 15.94
C GLU A 95 6.09 7.45 16.21
N GLN A 96 5.27 7.50 15.15
CA GLN A 96 3.84 7.70 15.24
C GLN A 96 3.12 6.48 14.71
N GLU A 97 2.17 6.01 15.46
CA GLU A 97 1.32 4.91 15.07
C GLU A 97 0.41 5.28 13.90
N TRP A 98 0.42 4.42 12.88
CA TRP A 98 -0.41 4.53 11.70
C TRP A 98 -1.17 3.23 11.46
N GLU A 99 -2.48 3.33 11.40
CA GLU A 99 -3.33 2.25 10.95
C GLU A 99 -3.32 2.22 9.41
N VAL A 100 -2.91 1.09 8.84
CA VAL A 100 -2.81 0.91 7.38
C VAL A 100 -3.74 -0.21 6.93
N THR A 101 -4.59 0.11 5.97
CA THR A 101 -5.48 -0.84 5.30
C THR A 101 -4.90 -1.21 3.95
N PHE A 102 -4.66 -2.49 3.76
CA PHE A 102 -4.24 -3.09 2.49
C PHE A 102 -5.44 -3.72 1.81
N THR A 103 -5.69 -3.37 0.58
CA THR A 103 -6.69 -4.01 -0.27
C THR A 103 -6.00 -4.55 -1.51
N VAL A 104 -6.16 -5.83 -1.79
CA VAL A 104 -5.67 -6.51 -2.98
C VAL A 104 -6.86 -6.99 -3.78
N GLU A 105 -7.00 -6.50 -5.00
CA GLU A 105 -8.04 -6.90 -5.93
C GLU A 105 -7.40 -7.73 -7.06
N PHE A 106 -7.93 -8.93 -7.25
CA PHE A 106 -7.54 -9.81 -8.35
C PHE A 106 -8.41 -9.52 -9.56
N MET A 107 -7.81 -9.20 -10.69
CA MET A 107 -8.52 -8.75 -11.88
C MET A 107 -8.29 -9.68 -13.07
N ASP A 108 -9.30 -9.78 -13.93
CA ASP A 108 -9.16 -10.44 -15.22
C ASP A 108 -8.46 -9.52 -16.26
N LYS A 109 -8.24 -10.06 -17.46
CA LYS A 109 -7.63 -9.34 -18.59
C LYS A 109 -8.39 -8.08 -19.01
N ASP A 110 -9.67 -7.96 -18.67
CA ASP A 110 -10.52 -6.82 -19.01
C ASP A 110 -10.57 -5.79 -17.86
N GLY A 111 -9.79 -6.01 -16.79
CA GLY A 111 -9.69 -5.16 -15.61
C GLY A 111 -10.88 -5.31 -14.64
N LYS A 112 -11.70 -6.33 -14.83
CA LYS A 112 -12.82 -6.62 -13.93
C LYS A 112 -12.32 -7.35 -12.68
N VAL A 113 -12.74 -6.89 -11.51
CA VAL A 113 -12.42 -7.52 -10.24
C VAL A 113 -13.11 -8.88 -10.13
N ILE A 114 -12.32 -9.93 -9.98
CA ILE A 114 -12.75 -11.30 -9.75
C ILE A 114 -12.94 -11.57 -8.27
N ASP A 115 -11.96 -11.13 -7.46
CA ASP A 115 -11.96 -11.34 -6.02
C ASP A 115 -11.15 -10.25 -5.31
N ARG A 116 -11.31 -10.16 -3.97
CA ARG A 116 -10.69 -9.13 -3.16
C ARG A 116 -10.28 -9.66 -1.78
N ALA A 117 -9.08 -9.30 -1.37
CA ALA A 117 -8.59 -9.51 -0.02
C ALA A 117 -8.34 -8.15 0.66
N THR A 118 -8.65 -8.05 1.95
CA THR A 118 -8.38 -6.83 2.73
C THR A 118 -7.81 -7.19 4.10
N LYS A 119 -6.78 -6.46 4.51
CA LYS A 119 -6.20 -6.57 5.85
C LYS A 119 -5.87 -5.19 6.40
N LYS A 120 -6.00 -5.05 7.69
CA LYS A 120 -5.68 -3.87 8.49
C LYS A 120 -4.59 -4.22 9.47
N GLU A 121 -3.63 -3.32 9.66
CA GLU A 121 -2.51 -3.48 10.59
C GLU A 121 -2.04 -2.11 11.08
N ASP A 122 -1.55 -2.06 12.31
CA ASP A 122 -0.99 -0.86 12.90
C ASP A 122 0.55 -0.94 12.86
N TYR A 123 1.19 0.18 12.52
CA TYR A 123 2.66 0.30 12.39
C TYR A 123 3.16 1.47 13.21
N GLU A 124 4.16 1.21 14.07
CA GLU A 124 4.85 2.18 14.91
C GLU A 124 6.36 2.00 14.73
N ASP A 125 7.06 3.03 14.20
CA ASP A 125 8.53 3.10 14.00
C ASP A 125 9.20 1.74 13.70
N GLU A 126 8.71 1.07 12.68
CA GLU A 126 9.15 -0.28 12.38
C GLU A 126 9.30 -0.56 10.89
N THR A 127 10.13 -1.57 10.62
CA THR A 127 10.17 -2.26 9.34
C THR A 127 9.65 -3.67 9.57
N ALA A 128 8.55 -4.00 8.94
CA ALA A 128 7.85 -5.26 9.14
C ALA A 128 7.46 -5.92 7.82
N ALA A 129 7.30 -7.23 7.85
CA ALA A 129 6.69 -7.98 6.75
C ALA A 129 5.23 -8.28 7.11
N LEU A 130 4.30 -7.65 6.40
CA LEU A 130 2.89 -7.98 6.50
C LEU A 130 2.61 -9.25 5.69
N GLN A 131 1.99 -10.22 6.32
CA GLN A 131 1.46 -11.40 5.64
C GLN A 131 -0.06 -11.44 5.72
N MET A 132 -0.69 -11.68 4.59
CA MET A 132 -2.12 -11.96 4.51
C MET A 132 -2.36 -13.22 3.67
N GLU A 133 -3.28 -14.06 4.13
CA GLU A 133 -3.68 -15.28 3.43
C GLU A 133 -5.11 -15.11 2.95
N HIS A 134 -5.34 -15.50 1.72
CA HIS A 134 -6.66 -15.38 1.09
C HIS A 134 -7.01 -16.69 0.37
N PRO A 135 -8.12 -17.34 0.77
CA PRO A 135 -8.62 -18.50 0.06
C PRO A 135 -9.25 -18.07 -1.27
N LEU A 136 -8.92 -18.75 -2.34
CA LEU A 136 -9.44 -18.50 -3.67
C LEU A 136 -9.85 -19.83 -4.31
N LEU A 137 -10.90 -19.83 -5.12
CA LEU A 137 -11.27 -21.01 -5.89
C LEU A 137 -10.21 -21.30 -6.95
N GLU A 138 -9.65 -22.51 -6.95
CA GLU A 138 -8.51 -22.88 -7.79
C GLU A 138 -8.77 -22.67 -9.28
N TYR A 139 -9.99 -22.92 -9.74
CA TYR A 139 -10.36 -22.73 -11.14
C TYR A 139 -10.38 -21.26 -11.58
N VAL A 140 -10.33 -20.31 -10.65
CA VAL A 140 -10.30 -18.87 -10.93
C VAL A 140 -8.88 -18.40 -11.26
N LEU A 141 -7.84 -19.07 -10.72
CA LEU A 141 -6.44 -18.66 -10.89
C LEU A 141 -6.03 -18.38 -12.35
N PRO A 142 -6.39 -19.22 -13.34
CA PRO A 142 -6.01 -19.00 -14.74
C PRO A 142 -6.63 -17.75 -15.36
N PHE A 143 -7.65 -17.18 -14.75
CA PHE A 143 -8.34 -15.98 -15.25
C PHE A 143 -7.80 -14.68 -14.62
N ILE A 144 -6.95 -14.78 -13.60
CA ILE A 144 -6.34 -13.61 -13.01
C ILE A 144 -5.18 -13.15 -13.90
N SER A 145 -5.26 -11.93 -14.38
CA SER A 145 -4.23 -11.28 -15.19
C SER A 145 -3.40 -10.31 -14.35
N ASP A 146 -4.07 -9.53 -13.53
CA ASP A 146 -3.46 -8.44 -12.78
C ASP A 146 -3.93 -8.42 -11.33
N VAL A 147 -3.12 -7.76 -10.49
CA VAL A 147 -3.49 -7.42 -9.11
C VAL A 147 -3.41 -5.91 -8.94
N ARG A 148 -4.43 -5.33 -8.34
CA ARG A 148 -4.45 -3.95 -7.93
C ARG A 148 -4.32 -3.87 -6.43
N ILE A 149 -3.27 -3.17 -5.97
CA ILE A 149 -2.97 -2.96 -4.57
C ILE A 149 -3.37 -1.54 -4.22
N THR A 150 -4.26 -1.38 -3.26
CA THR A 150 -4.61 -0.10 -2.66
C THR A 150 -4.12 -0.10 -1.22
N VAL A 151 -3.35 0.91 -0.87
CA VAL A 151 -2.89 1.14 0.50
C VAL A 151 -3.49 2.44 1.00
N HIS A 152 -4.16 2.38 2.12
CA HIS A 152 -4.79 3.54 2.75
C HIS A 152 -4.35 3.61 4.21
N GLY A 153 -3.80 4.76 4.61
CA GLY A 153 -3.36 4.99 5.99
C GLY A 153 -4.17 6.07 6.67
N ARG A 154 -4.31 5.92 7.96
CA ARG A 154 -4.79 6.98 8.84
C ARG A 154 -3.95 6.98 10.11
N ARG A 155 -3.80 8.14 10.69
CA ARG A 155 -3.15 8.27 11.99
C ARG A 155 -4.08 7.69 13.07
N SER A 156 -3.54 6.80 13.91
CA SER A 156 -4.20 6.27 15.10
C SER A 156 -4.34 7.31 16.18
#